data_c9b178c7783c67f4cc38c145536fc659
#
_entry.id   c9b178c7783c67f4cc38c145536fc659
#
_cell.length_a   1.000
_cell.length_b   1.000
_cell.length_c   1.000
_cell.angle_alpha   90.00
_cell.angle_beta   90.00
_cell.angle_gamma   90.00
#
_symmetry.space_group_name_H-M   'P 1'
#
loop_
_entity.id
_entity.type
_entity.pdbx_description
1 polymer ?
#
loop_
_entity_poly.entity_id
_entity_poly.type
_entity_poly.pdbx_seq_one_letter_code
_entity_poly.pdbx_strand_id
1 'polypeptide(L)'
;MHLRRRRPRTAPTCSERALALLALAILVPLEILAGHLAYETLGELDSAFLLMAVFLNLPIALLALWRPLPGAVAGLVLGLLLIPEQVILGRRLVEVQREATAIVTYAYEVRAATGRFPEMLDGYAPIDERNLRQIQDYRVLEGGDFVVRYFVGTRYTSHWYSSATGWGYYPD
;
A
#
# COMPACT_ATOMS: atom_id res chain seq x y z
N MET A 1 1.52 -23.87 50.62
CA MET A 1 1.14 -22.77 49.71
C MET A 1 2.31 -21.81 49.61
N HIS A 2 3.25 -21.99 48.63
CA HIS A 2 4.46 -21.18 48.49
C HIS A 2 4.13 -19.96 47.65
N LEU A 3 4.03 -18.80 48.31
CA LEU A 3 3.95 -17.49 47.64
C LEU A 3 5.29 -17.24 46.90
N ARG A 4 5.27 -17.38 45.56
CA ARG A 4 6.37 -16.96 44.69
C ARG A 4 6.56 -15.45 44.85
N ARG A 5 7.59 -15.04 45.62
CA ARG A 5 8.05 -13.65 45.69
C ARG A 5 8.37 -13.16 44.28
N ARG A 6 7.51 -12.26 43.72
CA ARG A 6 7.81 -11.54 42.47
C ARG A 6 9.07 -10.73 42.72
N ARG A 7 10.16 -11.05 42.01
CA ARG A 7 11.35 -10.20 41.98
C ARG A 7 10.97 -8.80 41.54
N PRO A 8 11.46 -7.75 42.23
CA PRO A 8 11.19 -6.38 41.79
C PRO A 8 11.75 -6.21 40.36
N ARG A 9 10.94 -5.66 39.46
CA ARG A 9 11.39 -5.30 38.09
C ARG A 9 12.43 -4.18 38.27
N THR A 10 13.68 -4.46 37.98
CA THR A 10 14.75 -3.46 37.93
C THR A 10 14.43 -2.49 36.80
N ALA A 11 14.55 -1.19 37.06
CA ALA A 11 14.43 -0.17 36.04
C ALA A 11 15.43 -0.41 34.89
N PRO A 12 15.09 -0.11 33.63
CA PRO A 12 15.99 -0.31 32.52
C PRO A 12 17.29 0.48 32.71
N THR A 13 18.42 -0.16 32.47
CA THR A 13 19.72 0.47 32.56
C THR A 13 19.92 1.54 31.48
N CYS A 14 20.85 2.50 31.71
CA CYS A 14 21.10 3.57 30.72
C CYS A 14 21.50 3.02 29.35
N SER A 15 22.24 1.91 29.31
CA SER A 15 22.64 1.23 28.07
C SER A 15 21.45 0.59 27.32
N GLU A 16 20.46 0.06 28.03
CA GLU A 16 19.27 -0.53 27.44
C GLU A 16 18.37 0.54 26.80
N ARG A 17 18.27 1.71 27.42
CA ARG A 17 17.57 2.86 26.85
C ARG A 17 18.26 3.37 25.59
N ALA A 18 19.58 3.48 25.62
CA ALA A 18 20.37 3.90 24.47
C ALA A 18 20.23 2.93 23.29
N LEU A 19 20.24 1.63 23.55
CA LEU A 19 20.07 0.61 22.53
C LEU A 19 18.66 0.65 21.91
N ALA A 20 17.63 0.83 22.73
CA ALA A 20 16.25 0.95 22.25
C ALA A 20 16.04 2.21 21.40
N LEU A 21 16.63 3.34 21.82
CA LEU A 21 16.57 4.59 21.05
C LEU A 21 17.33 4.47 19.73
N LEU A 22 18.48 3.82 19.71
CA LEU A 22 19.25 3.57 18.48
C LEU A 22 18.46 2.67 17.52
N ALA A 23 17.85 1.60 18.02
CA ALA A 23 17.02 0.72 17.21
C ALA A 23 15.84 1.48 16.60
N LEU A 24 15.13 2.29 17.37
CA LEU A 24 14.03 3.12 16.88
C LEU A 24 14.52 4.17 15.87
N ALA A 25 15.67 4.80 16.10
CA ALA A 25 16.25 5.79 15.19
C ALA A 25 16.59 5.20 13.80
N ILE A 26 16.87 3.90 13.73
CA ILE A 26 17.13 3.20 12.46
C ILE A 26 15.82 2.67 11.86
N LEU A 27 14.97 2.03 12.67
CA LEU A 27 13.78 1.35 12.18
C LEU A 27 12.69 2.32 11.71
N VAL A 28 12.48 3.43 12.41
CA VAL A 28 11.44 4.40 12.05
C VAL A 28 11.66 4.99 10.64
N PRO A 29 12.84 5.49 10.25
CA PRO A 29 13.08 5.95 8.89
C PRO A 29 12.93 4.84 7.83
N LEU A 30 13.33 3.62 8.15
CA LEU A 30 13.20 2.48 7.23
C LEU A 30 11.74 2.09 7.01
N GLU A 31 10.92 2.10 8.06
CA GLU A 31 9.47 1.84 7.95
C GLU A 31 8.75 2.96 7.20
N ILE A 32 9.13 4.23 7.41
CA ILE A 32 8.59 5.36 6.64
C ILE A 32 8.95 5.21 5.15
N LEU A 33 10.21 4.84 4.84
CA LEU A 33 10.64 4.60 3.47
C LEU A 33 9.88 3.42 2.86
N ALA A 34 9.72 2.34 3.60
CA ALA A 34 8.95 1.17 3.19
C ALA A 34 7.49 1.52 2.91
N GLY A 35 6.85 2.31 3.79
CA GLY A 35 5.50 2.81 3.60
C GLY A 35 5.38 3.73 2.37
N HIS A 36 6.36 4.59 2.14
CA HIS A 36 6.39 5.43 0.94
C HIS A 36 6.51 4.58 -0.34
N LEU A 37 7.39 3.60 -0.37
CA LEU A 37 7.52 2.67 -1.49
C LEU A 37 6.22 1.88 -1.70
N ALA A 38 5.63 1.34 -0.63
CA ALA A 38 4.35 0.66 -0.69
C ALA A 38 3.21 1.59 -1.19
N TYR A 39 3.23 2.87 -0.81
CA TYR A 39 2.30 3.87 -1.31
C TYR A 39 2.47 4.12 -2.80
N GLU A 40 3.70 4.28 -3.28
CA GLU A 40 3.99 4.47 -4.71
C GLU A 40 3.67 3.23 -5.54
N THR A 41 3.79 2.04 -4.96
CA THR A 41 3.48 0.75 -5.61
C THR A 41 2.05 0.25 -5.34
N LEU A 42 1.15 1.08 -4.77
CA LEU A 42 -0.22 0.73 -4.41
C LEU A 42 -0.34 -0.53 -3.54
N GLY A 43 0.69 -0.80 -2.73
CA GLY A 43 0.71 -1.92 -1.79
C GLY A 43 1.09 -3.26 -2.39
N GLU A 44 1.47 -3.32 -3.66
CA GLU A 44 2.08 -4.50 -4.22
C GLU A 44 3.53 -4.62 -3.77
N LEU A 45 3.73 -5.58 -2.91
CA LEU A 45 5.03 -5.89 -2.35
C LEU A 45 5.64 -7.04 -3.14
N ASP A 46 6.72 -6.76 -3.84
CA ASP A 46 7.59 -7.82 -4.34
C ASP A 46 8.07 -8.70 -3.16
N SER A 47 8.27 -9.99 -3.41
CA SER A 47 8.76 -10.94 -2.41
C SER A 47 10.04 -10.48 -1.71
N ALA A 48 10.90 -9.73 -2.41
CA ALA A 48 12.07 -9.08 -1.81
C ALA A 48 11.69 -8.06 -0.73
N PHE A 49 10.61 -7.32 -0.90
CA PHE A 49 10.14 -6.36 0.09
C PHE A 49 9.53 -7.06 1.32
N LEU A 50 8.77 -8.14 1.11
CA LEU A 50 8.27 -8.98 2.20
C LEU A 50 9.40 -9.55 3.05
N LEU A 51 10.46 -10.06 2.41
CA LEU A 51 11.66 -10.50 3.11
C LEU A 51 12.32 -9.35 3.89
N MET A 52 12.45 -8.18 3.29
CA MET A 52 13.00 -6.99 3.95
C MET A 52 12.14 -6.60 5.17
N ALA A 53 10.82 -6.58 5.06
CA ALA A 53 9.90 -6.30 6.17
C ALA A 53 10.06 -7.32 7.32
N VAL A 54 10.20 -8.61 7.01
CA VAL A 54 10.47 -9.65 8.01
C VAL A 54 11.82 -9.40 8.70
N PHE A 55 12.88 -9.12 7.95
CA PHE A 55 14.21 -8.86 8.51
C PHE A 55 14.25 -7.57 9.36
N LEU A 56 13.52 -6.53 8.99
CA LEU A 56 13.41 -5.30 9.77
C LEU A 56 12.69 -5.54 11.11
N ASN A 57 11.69 -6.41 11.13
CA ASN A 57 10.92 -6.70 12.34
C ASN A 57 11.57 -7.76 13.23
N LEU A 58 12.51 -8.55 12.73
CA LEU A 58 13.19 -9.60 13.49
C LEU A 58 13.93 -9.06 14.74
N PRO A 59 14.70 -7.95 14.70
CA PRO A 59 15.33 -7.38 15.90
C PRO A 59 14.32 -7.00 16.98
N ILE A 60 13.13 -6.51 16.59
CA ILE A 60 12.06 -6.14 17.52
C ILE A 60 11.48 -7.38 18.19
N ALA A 61 11.23 -8.45 17.42
CA ALA A 61 10.77 -9.72 17.94
C ALA A 61 11.79 -10.31 18.94
N LEU A 62 13.09 -10.28 18.61
CA LEU A 62 14.15 -10.71 19.49
C LEU A 62 14.25 -9.84 20.76
N LEU A 63 14.12 -8.53 20.61
CA LEU A 63 14.12 -7.61 21.74
C LEU A 63 12.92 -7.86 22.66
N ALA A 64 11.73 -8.15 22.10
CA ALA A 64 10.52 -8.46 22.86
C ALA A 64 10.67 -9.77 23.66
N LEU A 65 11.36 -10.77 23.10
CA LEU A 65 11.65 -12.03 23.80
C LEU A 65 12.60 -11.85 24.96
N TRP A 66 13.61 -11.00 24.81
CA TRP A 66 14.65 -10.77 25.84
C TRP A 66 14.26 -9.72 26.85
N ARG A 67 13.56 -8.68 26.40
CA ARG A 67 13.16 -7.51 27.19
C ARG A 67 11.74 -7.09 26.82
N PRO A 68 10.73 -7.71 27.45
CA PRO A 68 9.33 -7.55 27.04
C PRO A 68 8.81 -6.11 27.08
N LEU A 69 9.31 -5.26 27.99
CA LEU A 69 8.84 -3.89 28.08
C LEU A 69 9.37 -3.00 26.92
N PRO A 70 10.70 -2.92 26.65
CA PRO A 70 11.21 -2.21 25.48
C PRO A 70 10.68 -2.76 24.16
N GLY A 71 10.53 -4.08 24.04
CA GLY A 71 9.95 -4.71 22.84
C GLY A 71 8.49 -4.33 22.63
N ALA A 72 7.69 -4.29 23.70
CA ALA A 72 6.30 -3.85 23.63
C ALA A 72 6.18 -2.37 23.24
N VAL A 73 7.07 -1.50 23.76
CA VAL A 73 7.08 -0.08 23.37
C VAL A 73 7.48 0.09 21.91
N ALA A 74 8.53 -0.60 21.46
CA ALA A 74 8.94 -0.57 20.05
C ALA A 74 7.83 -1.07 19.13
N GLY A 75 7.19 -2.21 19.48
CA GLY A 75 6.06 -2.75 18.73
C GLY A 75 4.85 -1.82 18.68
N LEU A 76 4.55 -1.11 19.79
CA LEU A 76 3.49 -0.13 19.83
C LEU A 76 3.78 1.08 18.91
N VAL A 77 5.00 1.62 18.97
CA VAL A 77 5.41 2.75 18.13
C VAL A 77 5.33 2.37 16.65
N LEU A 78 5.84 1.21 16.27
CA LEU A 78 5.76 0.73 14.88
C LEU A 78 4.32 0.45 14.46
N GLY A 79 3.50 -0.15 15.32
CA GLY A 79 2.08 -0.34 15.04
C GLY A 79 1.33 0.97 14.82
N LEU A 80 1.67 2.03 15.56
CA LEU A 80 1.08 3.36 15.36
C LEU A 80 1.54 4.02 14.05
N LEU A 81 2.68 3.63 13.50
CA LEU A 81 3.16 4.10 12.19
C LEU A 81 2.55 3.28 11.04
N LEU A 82 2.56 1.95 11.16
CA LEU A 82 2.10 1.04 10.10
C LEU A 82 0.58 1.12 9.84
N ILE A 83 -0.22 1.24 10.90
CA ILE A 83 -1.69 1.32 10.74
C ILE A 83 -2.12 2.54 9.90
N PRO A 84 -1.63 3.77 10.16
CA PRO A 84 -1.94 4.91 9.30
C PRO A 84 -1.49 4.72 7.86
N GLU A 85 -0.34 4.13 7.61
CA GLU A 85 0.16 3.85 6.26
C GLU A 85 -0.74 2.89 5.50
N GLN A 86 -1.19 1.81 6.13
CA GLN A 86 -2.15 0.88 5.52
C GLN A 86 -3.47 1.55 5.17
N VAL A 87 -3.95 2.46 6.02
CA VAL A 87 -5.17 3.26 5.74
C VAL A 87 -4.94 4.19 4.55
N ILE A 88 -3.78 4.84 4.48
CA ILE A 88 -3.42 5.73 3.36
C ILE A 88 -3.34 4.94 2.06
N LEU A 89 -2.72 3.75 2.07
CA LEU A 89 -2.62 2.86 0.92
C LEU A 89 -4.00 2.40 0.43
N GLY A 90 -4.83 1.92 1.35
CA GLY A 90 -6.20 1.50 1.03
C GLY A 90 -7.03 2.64 0.42
N ARG A 91 -6.90 3.85 0.98
CA ARG A 91 -7.57 5.04 0.46
C ARG A 91 -7.10 5.40 -0.96
N ARG A 92 -5.79 5.36 -1.21
CA ARG A 92 -5.25 5.65 -2.54
C ARG A 92 -5.73 4.65 -3.59
N LEU A 93 -5.76 3.36 -3.26
CA LEU A 93 -6.30 2.34 -4.17
C LEU A 93 -7.75 2.66 -4.55
N VAL A 94 -8.58 3.02 -3.57
CA VAL A 94 -9.98 3.42 -3.80
C VAL A 94 -10.07 4.68 -4.68
N GLU A 95 -9.20 5.67 -4.46
CA GLU A 95 -9.17 6.90 -5.26
C GLU A 95 -8.79 6.63 -6.72
N VAL A 96 -7.79 5.79 -6.98
CA VAL A 96 -7.39 5.40 -8.35
C VAL A 96 -8.50 4.58 -9.02
N GLN A 97 -9.13 3.65 -8.31
CA GLN A 97 -10.25 2.88 -8.83
C GLN A 97 -11.47 3.77 -9.14
N ARG A 98 -11.69 4.81 -8.33
CA ARG A 98 -12.74 5.81 -8.60
C ARG A 98 -12.45 6.60 -9.87
N GLU A 99 -11.19 6.97 -10.11
CA GLU A 99 -10.77 7.63 -11.36
C GLU A 99 -11.01 6.69 -12.57
N ALA A 100 -10.58 5.44 -12.48
CA ALA A 100 -10.83 4.45 -13.53
C ALA A 100 -12.34 4.25 -13.80
N THR A 101 -13.17 4.25 -12.75
CA THR A 101 -14.63 4.15 -12.87
C THR A 101 -15.21 5.39 -13.56
N ALA A 102 -14.70 6.58 -13.28
CA ALA A 102 -15.14 7.81 -13.94
C ALA A 102 -14.80 7.80 -15.44
N ILE A 103 -13.61 7.29 -15.81
CA ILE A 103 -13.24 7.11 -17.22
C ILE A 103 -14.20 6.12 -17.93
N VAL A 104 -14.53 5.02 -17.27
CA VAL A 104 -15.51 4.05 -17.79
C VAL A 104 -16.87 4.72 -18.02
N THR A 105 -17.34 5.49 -17.03
CA THR A 105 -18.61 6.22 -17.15
C THR A 105 -18.59 7.20 -18.32
N TYR A 106 -17.54 8.01 -18.42
CA TYR A 106 -17.33 8.94 -19.53
C TYR A 106 -17.36 8.23 -20.89
N ALA A 107 -16.68 7.09 -21.02
CA ALA A 107 -16.66 6.34 -22.26
C ALA A 107 -18.07 5.89 -22.67
N TYR A 108 -18.89 5.44 -21.73
CA TYR A 108 -20.29 5.08 -22.01
C TYR A 108 -21.17 6.29 -22.35
N GLU A 109 -20.96 7.43 -21.71
CA GLU A 109 -21.68 8.68 -22.04
C GLU A 109 -21.37 9.13 -23.46
N VAL A 110 -20.09 9.13 -23.86
CA VAL A 110 -19.68 9.45 -25.23
C VAL A 110 -20.30 8.47 -26.22
N ARG A 111 -20.29 7.16 -25.93
CA ARG A 111 -20.93 6.15 -26.78
C ARG A 111 -22.44 6.38 -26.93
N ALA A 112 -23.13 6.74 -25.85
CA ALA A 112 -24.53 7.04 -25.87
C ALA A 112 -24.85 8.25 -26.77
N ALA A 113 -23.96 9.25 -26.79
CA ALA A 113 -24.12 10.46 -27.59
C ALA A 113 -23.70 10.29 -29.07
N THR A 114 -22.65 9.48 -29.33
CA THR A 114 -22.00 9.40 -30.65
C THR A 114 -22.15 8.05 -31.36
N GLY A 115 -22.63 7.04 -30.64
CA GLY A 115 -22.76 5.65 -31.13
C GLY A 115 -21.46 4.83 -31.01
N ARG A 116 -20.34 5.42 -30.63
CA ARG A 116 -19.03 4.74 -30.49
C ARG A 116 -18.28 5.21 -29.28
N PHE A 117 -17.39 4.37 -28.76
CA PHE A 117 -16.49 4.76 -27.68
C PHE A 117 -15.45 5.78 -28.18
N PRO A 118 -15.02 6.74 -27.33
CA PRO A 118 -13.98 7.69 -27.70
C PRO A 118 -12.66 6.96 -27.93
N GLU A 119 -11.91 7.34 -28.97
CA GLU A 119 -10.58 6.75 -29.23
C GLU A 119 -9.53 7.24 -28.25
N MET A 120 -9.72 8.46 -27.72
CA MET A 120 -8.83 9.11 -26.74
C MET A 120 -9.65 9.79 -25.65
N LEU A 121 -8.99 10.15 -24.55
CA LEU A 121 -9.63 10.79 -23.39
C LEU A 121 -9.56 12.32 -23.43
N ASP A 122 -9.43 12.93 -24.62
CA ASP A 122 -9.19 14.37 -24.77
C ASP A 122 -10.31 15.25 -24.18
N GLY A 123 -11.54 14.73 -24.12
CA GLY A 123 -12.68 15.42 -23.50
C GLY A 123 -12.96 15.02 -22.06
N TYR A 124 -12.17 14.14 -21.48
CA TYR A 124 -12.33 13.69 -20.10
C TYR A 124 -11.77 14.70 -19.12
N ALA A 125 -12.57 15.10 -18.13
CA ALA A 125 -12.11 15.93 -17.00
C ALA A 125 -11.79 15.02 -15.82
N PRO A 126 -10.51 14.87 -15.43
CA PRO A 126 -10.12 14.00 -14.34
C PRO A 126 -10.67 14.48 -12.99
N ILE A 127 -11.01 13.57 -12.10
CA ILE A 127 -11.37 13.87 -10.72
C ILE A 127 -10.13 14.41 -9.98
N ASP A 128 -8.97 13.75 -10.17
CA ASP A 128 -7.66 14.20 -9.68
C ASP A 128 -6.58 13.81 -10.70
N GLU A 129 -5.83 14.80 -11.19
CA GLU A 129 -4.74 14.59 -12.14
C GLU A 129 -3.65 13.63 -11.62
N ARG A 130 -3.47 13.56 -10.28
CA ARG A 130 -2.53 12.62 -9.67
C ARG A 130 -2.97 11.18 -9.84
N ASN A 131 -4.28 10.93 -9.77
CA ASN A 131 -4.83 9.59 -9.97
C ASN A 131 -4.83 9.21 -11.45
N LEU A 132 -5.06 10.18 -12.34
CA LEU A 132 -4.98 9.96 -13.79
C LEU A 132 -3.59 9.43 -14.22
N ARG A 133 -2.52 9.84 -13.55
CA ARG A 133 -1.16 9.33 -13.82
C ARG A 133 -0.99 7.84 -13.53
N GLN A 134 -1.90 7.25 -12.77
CA GLN A 134 -1.91 5.82 -12.47
C GLN A 134 -2.73 5.01 -13.51
N ILE A 135 -3.43 5.69 -14.41
CA ILE A 135 -4.10 5.07 -15.55
C ILE A 135 -3.03 4.84 -16.62
N GLN A 136 -2.72 3.57 -16.87
CA GLN A 136 -1.64 3.18 -17.78
C GLN A 136 -2.06 3.19 -19.24
N ASP A 137 -3.31 2.77 -19.49
CA ASP A 137 -3.76 2.54 -20.85
C ASP A 137 -5.27 2.73 -20.91
N TYR A 138 -5.69 3.46 -21.93
CA TYR A 138 -7.07 3.50 -22.42
C TYR A 138 -7.02 3.27 -23.91
N ARG A 139 -7.69 2.23 -24.39
CA ARG A 139 -7.73 1.94 -25.83
C ARG A 139 -9.03 1.28 -26.25
N VAL A 140 -9.46 1.61 -27.46
CA VAL A 140 -10.54 0.92 -28.14
C VAL A 140 -9.97 -0.24 -28.94
N LEU A 141 -10.57 -1.41 -28.82
CA LEU A 141 -10.17 -2.63 -29.52
C LEU A 141 -10.82 -2.70 -30.91
N GLU A 142 -10.24 -3.50 -31.82
CA GLU A 142 -10.77 -3.68 -33.19
C GLU A 142 -12.23 -4.13 -33.23
N GLY A 143 -12.72 -4.84 -32.20
CA GLY A 143 -14.13 -5.24 -32.04
C GLY A 143 -15.09 -4.12 -31.58
N GLY A 144 -14.59 -2.90 -31.37
CA GLY A 144 -15.39 -1.78 -30.88
C GLY A 144 -15.57 -1.77 -29.35
N ASP A 145 -14.98 -2.72 -28.62
CA ASP A 145 -14.87 -2.71 -27.17
C ASP A 145 -13.74 -1.82 -26.72
N PHE A 146 -13.71 -1.42 -25.42
CA PHE A 146 -12.60 -0.67 -24.88
C PHE A 146 -12.04 -1.32 -23.59
N VAL A 147 -10.80 -0.98 -23.30
CA VAL A 147 -10.10 -1.40 -22.08
C VAL A 147 -9.51 -0.18 -21.40
N VAL A 148 -9.68 -0.11 -20.08
CA VAL A 148 -8.97 0.81 -19.18
C VAL A 148 -8.07 -0.04 -18.30
N ARG A 149 -6.78 0.26 -18.27
CA ARG A 149 -5.83 -0.41 -17.39
C ARG A 149 -5.23 0.61 -16.45
N TYR A 150 -5.18 0.30 -15.17
CA TYR A 150 -4.57 1.16 -14.19
C TYR A 150 -3.49 0.44 -13.39
N PHE A 151 -2.52 1.22 -12.95
CA PHE A 151 -1.32 0.71 -12.31
C PHE A 151 -1.61 0.24 -10.89
N VAL A 152 -1.06 -0.92 -10.56
CA VAL A 152 -1.10 -1.52 -9.22
C VAL A 152 0.28 -2.07 -8.87
N GLY A 153 1.28 -1.22 -8.87
CA GLY A 153 2.55 -1.40 -8.20
C GLY A 153 3.62 -2.26 -8.83
N THR A 154 3.38 -3.41 -9.39
CA THR A 154 4.41 -4.24 -10.03
C THR A 154 4.19 -4.42 -11.51
N ARG A 155 5.23 -4.81 -12.24
CA ARG A 155 5.13 -5.12 -13.68
C ARG A 155 4.19 -6.28 -13.99
N TYR A 156 3.80 -7.01 -12.95
CA TYR A 156 3.08 -8.30 -13.07
C TYR A 156 1.63 -8.22 -12.64
N THR A 157 1.19 -7.14 -11.98
CA THR A 157 -0.20 -7.01 -11.57
C THR A 157 -0.84 -5.80 -12.20
N SER A 158 -1.86 -5.99 -12.99
CA SER A 158 -2.65 -4.91 -13.55
C SER A 158 -4.13 -5.10 -13.22
N HIS A 159 -4.75 -4.05 -12.73
CA HIS A 159 -6.20 -3.97 -12.70
C HIS A 159 -6.70 -3.38 -14.02
N TRP A 160 -7.79 -3.91 -14.51
CA TRP A 160 -8.35 -3.46 -15.76
C TRP A 160 -9.87 -3.51 -15.76
N TYR A 161 -10.47 -2.72 -16.61
CA TYR A 161 -11.86 -2.81 -17.01
C TYR A 161 -11.93 -3.05 -18.51
N SER A 162 -12.79 -3.97 -18.93
CA SER A 162 -13.14 -4.16 -20.34
C SER A 162 -14.65 -4.03 -20.52
N SER A 163 -15.08 -3.35 -21.58
CA SER A 163 -16.51 -3.24 -21.89
C SER A 163 -17.16 -4.58 -22.20
N ALA A 164 -16.38 -5.59 -22.61
CA ALA A 164 -16.84 -6.93 -22.91
C ALA A 164 -16.99 -7.83 -21.66
N THR A 165 -16.09 -7.72 -20.67
CA THR A 165 -15.99 -8.67 -19.55
C THR A 165 -16.14 -8.03 -18.17
N GLY A 166 -16.15 -6.68 -18.08
CA GLY A 166 -16.20 -5.94 -16.83
C GLY A 166 -14.83 -5.78 -16.16
N TRP A 167 -14.85 -5.64 -14.85
CA TRP A 167 -13.65 -5.49 -14.04
C TRP A 167 -12.88 -6.80 -13.93
N GLY A 168 -11.57 -6.70 -14.06
CA GLY A 168 -10.67 -7.82 -13.95
C GLY A 168 -9.38 -7.42 -13.24
N TYR A 169 -8.69 -8.46 -12.80
CA TYR A 169 -7.43 -8.38 -12.07
C TYR A 169 -6.52 -9.49 -12.59
N TYR A 170 -5.31 -9.14 -12.91
CA TYR A 170 -4.30 -10.10 -13.34
C TYR A 170 -3.25 -10.23 -12.24
N PRO A 171 -3.26 -11.30 -11.45
CA PRO A 171 -2.06 -11.73 -10.75
C PRO A 171 -1.24 -12.55 -11.75
N ASP A 172 -0.07 -12.16 -12.08
CA ASP A 172 0.91 -13.04 -12.72
C ASP A 172 1.61 -13.90 -11.67
#